data_4e9221dbbcff7a9b8eb244b7244f6fb2
#
_entry.id   4e9221dbbcff7a9b8eb244b7244f6fb2
#
_cell.length_a   1.000
_cell.length_b   1.000
_cell.length_c   1.000
_cell.angle_alpha   90.00
_cell.angle_beta   90.00
_cell.angle_gamma   90.00
#
_symmetry.space_group_name_H-M   'P 1'
#
loop_
_entity.id
_entity.type
_entity.pdbx_description
1 polymer ?
#
loop_
_entity_poly.entity_id
_entity_poly.type
_entity_poly.pdbx_seq_one_letter_code
_entity_poly.pdbx_strand_id
1 'polypeptide(L)'
;MKNLVLIFALLMTLACCTSEADRERMRIGLDSINQRNRNDQSFTVADVEPYVQFYNNHGTPNDRLLAYYLLGRAYHDHGEAPMALECYQNAVDCADTLSTDCDYPQLARVYGQMAQIFYEQGLYRQQLCYDELSVKAAWKGKDTLLALMNYEQESQAYRNLNMPDSLLYICEHVAGLYRKYGFDHYAARALGNTLRELINRKDFNKVRKYMQIYESESGYFDFLGNIQKGREIYYRIKGLYFLRTNFLDSAEHYFRKELRDGKDFDNQHSGAFGLSELYQIRLQADSTAKYCKYAYSMLDSVYAQRSTKEVERIQSLYDYSRNQAIAEKEKEKASDRLFLIFILIGTVSFLLALSVIAILKYREIKQKRTILEEKYQQSLDFINEAQKDISSLKRYQEQNQELILEKEKLIREQEIIRNTMLQNEKTIREAAQKQFNSSAIFRRIIKLADSGTQPTKSEWQELQDALFGAYPNFSDLMTRFSQDLDDREYKVCILIRAGISPGAIAAMLGILSSIVTKTRITLLLKLFGKHGTSKEFDTLLKRIY
;
A
#
# COMPACT_ATOMS: atom_id res chain seq x y z
N MET A 1 33.96 -44.35 23.98
CA MET A 1 33.65 -43.11 23.27
C MET A 1 32.69 -43.30 22.08
N LYS A 2 32.90 -44.25 21.15
CA LYS A 2 31.98 -44.47 20.02
C LYS A 2 30.52 -44.72 20.44
N ASN A 3 30.28 -45.53 21.49
CA ASN A 3 28.92 -45.82 21.95
C ASN A 3 28.24 -44.62 22.64
N LEU A 4 29.00 -43.72 23.26
CA LEU A 4 28.45 -42.52 23.90
C LEU A 4 28.02 -41.48 22.85
N VAL A 5 28.76 -41.35 21.74
CA VAL A 5 28.44 -40.48 20.60
C VAL A 5 27.21 -41.02 19.87
N LEU A 6 27.09 -42.36 19.74
CA LEU A 6 25.91 -42.98 19.11
C LEU A 6 24.65 -42.79 19.96
N ILE A 7 24.76 -42.93 21.31
CA ILE A 7 23.65 -42.68 22.22
C ILE A 7 23.25 -41.20 22.22
N PHE A 8 24.21 -40.28 22.15
CA PHE A 8 23.92 -38.85 22.08
C PHE A 8 23.28 -38.46 20.73
N ALA A 9 23.75 -39.05 19.62
CA ALA A 9 23.13 -38.89 18.31
C ALA A 9 21.69 -39.48 18.27
N LEU A 10 21.49 -40.64 18.90
CA LEU A 10 20.17 -41.27 19.00
C LEU A 10 19.21 -40.47 19.91
N LEU A 11 19.70 -39.88 21.01
CA LEU A 11 18.94 -38.99 21.89
C LEU A 11 18.58 -37.68 21.19
N MET A 12 19.46 -37.13 20.35
CA MET A 12 19.20 -35.93 19.53
C MET A 12 18.16 -36.22 18.45
N THR A 13 18.16 -37.41 17.83
CA THR A 13 17.13 -37.79 16.83
C THR A 13 15.78 -38.08 17.48
N LEU A 14 15.73 -38.58 18.71
CA LEU A 14 14.49 -38.80 19.46
C LEU A 14 13.87 -37.52 20.03
N ALA A 15 14.69 -36.49 20.28
CA ALA A 15 14.21 -35.18 20.76
C ALA A 15 13.56 -34.32 19.64
N CYS A 16 13.75 -34.66 18.36
CA CYS A 16 13.18 -33.96 17.22
C CYS A 16 11.89 -34.56 16.65
N CYS A 17 11.44 -35.73 17.14
CA CYS A 17 10.21 -36.36 16.64
C CYS A 17 9.01 -35.85 17.43
N THR A 18 8.28 -34.85 16.89
CA THR A 18 6.91 -34.57 17.34
C THR A 18 6.04 -35.80 17.14
N SER A 19 5.23 -36.16 18.14
CA SER A 19 4.33 -37.29 18.03
C SER A 19 3.28 -37.04 16.96
N GLU A 20 2.81 -38.07 16.29
CA GLU A 20 1.71 -37.96 15.30
C GLU A 20 0.46 -37.35 15.95
N ALA A 21 0.20 -37.68 17.23
CA ALA A 21 -0.87 -37.08 18.03
C ALA A 21 -0.70 -35.54 18.22
N ASP A 22 0.53 -35.06 18.37
CA ASP A 22 0.75 -33.63 18.52
C ASP A 22 0.54 -32.90 17.19
N ARG A 23 0.98 -33.48 16.07
CA ARG A 23 0.73 -32.93 14.73
C ARG A 23 -0.76 -32.84 14.44
N GLU A 24 -1.50 -33.91 14.74
CA GLU A 24 -2.95 -33.93 14.53
C GLU A 24 -3.68 -32.92 15.43
N ARG A 25 -3.26 -32.76 16.68
CA ARG A 25 -3.79 -31.73 17.60
C ARG A 25 -3.56 -30.32 17.04
N MET A 26 -2.35 -30.03 16.56
CA MET A 26 -2.02 -28.73 15.98
C MET A 26 -2.81 -28.47 14.70
N ARG A 27 -3.00 -29.48 13.86
CA ARG A 27 -3.80 -29.38 12.64
C ARG A 27 -5.26 -29.04 12.97
N ILE A 28 -5.90 -29.80 13.87
CA ILE A 28 -7.28 -29.55 14.28
C ILE A 28 -7.44 -28.14 14.89
N GLY A 29 -6.47 -27.72 15.70
CA GLY A 29 -6.50 -26.40 16.31
C GLY A 29 -6.39 -25.26 15.29
N LEU A 30 -5.46 -25.34 14.34
CA LEU A 30 -5.31 -24.35 13.28
C LEU A 30 -6.55 -24.31 12.37
N ASP A 31 -7.11 -25.47 12.02
CA ASP A 31 -8.34 -25.57 11.24
C ASP A 31 -9.53 -24.93 11.96
N SER A 32 -9.62 -25.09 13.28
CA SER A 32 -10.65 -24.43 14.10
C SER A 32 -10.55 -22.92 14.05
N ILE A 33 -9.32 -22.36 14.14
CA ILE A 33 -9.11 -20.91 14.01
C ILE A 33 -9.46 -20.45 12.60
N ASN A 34 -9.07 -21.22 11.57
CA ASN A 34 -9.40 -20.90 10.19
C ASN A 34 -10.92 -20.91 9.93
N GLN A 35 -11.67 -21.82 10.57
CA GLN A 35 -13.13 -21.80 10.52
C GLN A 35 -13.72 -20.56 11.22
N ARG A 36 -13.16 -20.16 12.38
CA ARG A 36 -13.55 -18.91 13.05
C ARG A 36 -13.32 -17.71 12.10
N ASN A 37 -12.15 -17.64 11.47
CA ASN A 37 -11.83 -16.61 10.50
C ASN A 37 -12.82 -16.59 9.31
N ARG A 38 -13.19 -17.74 8.77
CA ARG A 38 -14.17 -17.85 7.67
C ARG A 38 -15.59 -17.44 8.06
N ASN A 39 -15.91 -17.52 9.35
CA ASN A 39 -17.22 -17.17 9.91
C ASN A 39 -17.23 -15.77 10.53
N ASP A 40 -16.24 -14.93 10.24
CA ASP A 40 -16.06 -13.58 10.80
C ASP A 40 -16.08 -13.55 12.34
N GLN A 41 -15.63 -14.64 12.98
CA GLN A 41 -15.49 -14.74 14.43
C GLN A 41 -14.11 -14.29 14.87
N SER A 42 -14.04 -13.48 15.92
CA SER A 42 -12.79 -12.93 16.44
C SER A 42 -11.88 -14.01 17.04
N PHE A 43 -10.58 -13.81 16.89
CA PHE A 43 -9.50 -14.55 17.55
C PHE A 43 -8.31 -13.61 17.77
N THR A 44 -7.44 -13.97 18.69
CA THR A 44 -6.32 -13.12 19.11
C THR A 44 -4.99 -13.63 18.58
N VAL A 45 -3.98 -12.79 18.66
CA VAL A 45 -2.58 -13.15 18.36
C VAL A 45 -2.14 -14.36 19.20
N ALA A 46 -2.48 -14.37 20.51
CA ALA A 46 -2.13 -15.46 21.41
C ALA A 46 -2.79 -16.80 21.04
N ASP A 47 -3.96 -16.75 20.38
CA ASP A 47 -4.62 -17.98 19.88
C ASP A 47 -3.82 -18.62 18.73
N VAL A 48 -3.11 -17.82 17.90
CA VAL A 48 -2.46 -18.27 16.66
C VAL A 48 -0.96 -18.52 16.82
N GLU A 49 -0.28 -17.74 17.66
CA GLU A 49 1.17 -17.76 17.80
C GLU A 49 1.76 -19.15 18.07
N PRO A 50 1.17 -20.03 18.93
CA PRO A 50 1.66 -21.38 19.15
C PRO A 50 1.70 -22.24 17.88
N TYR A 51 0.76 -22.05 16.96
CA TYR A 51 0.73 -22.76 15.68
C TYR A 51 1.81 -22.28 14.73
N VAL A 52 2.07 -20.97 14.68
CA VAL A 52 3.19 -20.42 13.88
C VAL A 52 4.52 -21.00 14.37
N GLN A 53 4.75 -21.01 15.70
CA GLN A 53 5.97 -21.57 16.28
C GLN A 53 6.12 -23.07 15.95
N PHE A 54 5.03 -23.82 16.04
CA PHE A 54 5.03 -25.24 15.71
C PHE A 54 5.31 -25.49 14.23
N TYR A 55 4.57 -24.83 13.32
CA TYR A 55 4.67 -25.08 11.89
C TYR A 55 5.94 -24.51 11.25
N ASN A 56 6.60 -23.53 11.86
CA ASN A 56 7.92 -23.10 11.43
C ASN A 56 8.95 -24.24 11.45
N ASN A 57 8.83 -25.14 12.41
CA ASN A 57 9.77 -26.24 12.58
C ASN A 57 9.26 -27.57 11.98
N HIS A 58 7.94 -27.75 11.87
CA HIS A 58 7.36 -29.05 11.58
C HIS A 58 6.32 -29.04 10.44
N GLY A 59 6.03 -27.85 9.87
CA GLY A 59 4.96 -27.69 8.89
C GLY A 59 5.44 -27.78 7.44
N THR A 60 4.48 -28.09 6.56
CA THR A 60 4.63 -27.91 5.11
C THR A 60 4.64 -26.42 4.75
N PRO A 61 5.04 -26.05 3.52
CA PRO A 61 4.86 -24.69 3.01
C PRO A 61 3.43 -24.14 3.18
N ASN A 62 2.41 -24.96 2.92
CA ASN A 62 1.01 -24.57 3.04
C ASN A 62 0.56 -24.40 4.50
N ASP A 63 1.05 -25.23 5.42
CA ASP A 63 0.76 -25.07 6.84
C ASP A 63 1.31 -23.73 7.36
N ARG A 64 2.55 -23.40 7.00
CA ARG A 64 3.17 -22.12 7.36
C ARG A 64 2.44 -20.94 6.72
N LEU A 65 2.09 -21.05 5.43
CA LEU A 65 1.29 -20.05 4.71
C LEU A 65 -0.01 -19.75 5.46
N LEU A 66 -0.75 -20.79 5.87
CA LEU A 66 -2.01 -20.63 6.60
C LEU A 66 -1.79 -20.05 8.00
N ALA A 67 -0.79 -20.55 8.75
CA ALA A 67 -0.51 -20.09 10.11
C ALA A 67 -0.13 -18.60 10.14
N TYR A 68 0.78 -18.17 9.26
CA TYR A 68 1.16 -16.77 9.14
C TYR A 68 0.01 -15.89 8.62
N TYR A 69 -0.81 -16.40 7.71
CA TYR A 69 -2.02 -15.68 7.28
C TYR A 69 -2.97 -15.39 8.44
N LEU A 70 -3.25 -16.41 9.28
CA LEU A 70 -4.13 -16.23 10.43
C LEU A 70 -3.51 -15.31 11.49
N LEU A 71 -2.20 -15.39 11.71
CA LEU A 71 -1.50 -14.45 12.59
C LEU A 71 -1.60 -13.02 12.07
N GLY A 72 -1.40 -12.83 10.76
CA GLY A 72 -1.59 -11.53 10.12
C GLY A 72 -3.02 -11.00 10.24
N ARG A 73 -4.03 -11.88 10.12
CA ARG A 73 -5.44 -11.52 10.37
C ARG A 73 -5.67 -11.04 11.81
N ALA A 74 -5.12 -11.77 12.81
CA ALA A 74 -5.23 -11.37 14.20
C ALA A 74 -4.63 -9.98 14.46
N TYR A 75 -3.44 -9.69 13.91
CA TYR A 75 -2.84 -8.36 14.01
C TYR A 75 -3.66 -7.29 13.29
N HIS A 76 -4.18 -7.60 12.10
CA HIS A 76 -4.99 -6.64 11.32
C HIS A 76 -6.28 -6.26 12.08
N ASP A 77 -6.97 -7.24 12.65
CA ASP A 77 -8.21 -7.02 13.39
C ASP A 77 -7.98 -6.22 14.70
N HIS A 78 -6.74 -6.20 15.22
CA HIS A 78 -6.32 -5.35 16.34
C HIS A 78 -5.79 -3.96 15.91
N GLY A 79 -5.79 -3.66 14.60
CA GLY A 79 -5.28 -2.37 14.07
C GLY A 79 -3.76 -2.30 13.93
N GLU A 80 -3.05 -3.39 14.11
CA GLU A 80 -1.59 -3.53 14.04
C GLU A 80 -1.15 -3.78 12.58
N ALA A 81 -1.49 -2.86 11.66
CA ALA A 81 -1.28 -3.01 10.23
C ALA A 81 0.17 -3.38 9.83
N PRO A 82 1.24 -2.81 10.44
CA PRO A 82 2.60 -3.17 10.11
C PRO A 82 2.95 -4.62 10.49
N MET A 83 2.52 -5.07 11.68
CA MET A 83 2.73 -6.46 12.12
C MET A 83 1.95 -7.44 11.24
N ALA A 84 0.74 -7.05 10.82
CA ALA A 84 -0.06 -7.83 9.89
C ALA A 84 0.66 -7.98 8.53
N LEU A 85 1.21 -6.89 7.98
CA LEU A 85 1.99 -6.92 6.73
C LEU A 85 3.23 -7.81 6.83
N GLU A 86 3.95 -7.75 7.95
CA GLU A 86 5.09 -8.63 8.20
C GLU A 86 4.68 -10.10 8.20
N CYS A 87 3.59 -10.43 8.91
CA CYS A 87 3.05 -11.79 8.92
C CYS A 87 2.61 -12.24 7.51
N TYR A 88 1.95 -11.38 6.76
CA TYR A 88 1.55 -11.70 5.38
C TYR A 88 2.75 -11.86 4.45
N GLN A 89 3.81 -11.06 4.62
CA GLN A 89 5.04 -11.25 3.87
C GLN A 89 5.70 -12.60 4.21
N ASN A 90 5.78 -12.95 5.49
CA ASN A 90 6.26 -14.27 5.92
C ASN A 90 5.40 -15.40 5.33
N ALA A 91 4.08 -15.22 5.23
CA ALA A 91 3.20 -16.18 4.57
C ALA A 91 3.53 -16.33 3.08
N VAL A 92 3.77 -15.23 2.36
CA VAL A 92 4.18 -15.24 0.95
C VAL A 92 5.53 -15.95 0.79
N ASP A 93 6.50 -15.65 1.65
CA ASP A 93 7.85 -16.22 1.60
C ASP A 93 7.84 -17.74 1.88
N CYS A 94 6.86 -18.23 2.63
CA CYS A 94 6.67 -19.66 2.88
C CYS A 94 6.01 -20.41 1.71
N ALA A 95 5.32 -19.71 0.81
CA ALA A 95 4.57 -20.32 -0.29
C ALA A 95 5.53 -20.90 -1.35
N ASP A 96 5.48 -22.22 -1.56
CA ASP A 96 6.22 -22.88 -2.63
C ASP A 96 5.46 -22.79 -3.95
N THR A 97 5.62 -21.67 -4.65
CA THR A 97 4.94 -21.40 -5.94
C THR A 97 5.47 -22.25 -7.10
N LEU A 98 6.52 -23.05 -6.91
CA LEU A 98 7.04 -24.00 -7.89
C LEU A 98 6.40 -25.40 -7.73
N SER A 99 5.85 -25.69 -6.55
CA SER A 99 5.14 -26.93 -6.28
C SER A 99 3.74 -26.95 -6.91
N THR A 100 3.32 -28.11 -7.39
CA THR A 100 1.92 -28.34 -7.83
C THR A 100 0.92 -28.30 -6.67
N ASP A 101 1.40 -28.49 -5.44
CA ASP A 101 0.60 -28.58 -4.22
C ASP A 101 0.44 -27.22 -3.51
N CYS A 102 0.95 -26.14 -4.09
CA CYS A 102 0.82 -24.81 -3.54
C CYS A 102 -0.65 -24.41 -3.37
N ASP A 103 -1.04 -23.98 -2.16
CA ASP A 103 -2.39 -23.44 -1.90
C ASP A 103 -2.51 -22.00 -2.44
N TYR A 104 -2.64 -21.91 -3.76
CA TYR A 104 -2.85 -20.64 -4.45
C TYR A 104 -4.08 -19.86 -3.99
N PRO A 105 -5.25 -20.49 -3.68
CA PRO A 105 -6.37 -19.78 -3.09
C PRO A 105 -6.03 -19.12 -1.75
N GLN A 106 -5.25 -19.79 -0.90
CA GLN A 106 -4.80 -19.21 0.36
C GLN A 106 -3.78 -18.08 0.13
N LEU A 107 -2.85 -18.26 -0.80
CA LEU A 107 -1.90 -17.22 -1.22
C LEU A 107 -2.64 -15.98 -1.79
N ALA A 108 -3.70 -16.19 -2.57
CA ALA A 108 -4.55 -15.11 -3.06
C ALA A 108 -5.19 -14.32 -1.92
N ARG A 109 -5.68 -15.00 -0.88
CA ARG A 109 -6.22 -14.33 0.33
C ARG A 109 -5.17 -13.51 1.05
N VAL A 110 -3.92 -14.00 1.13
CA VAL A 110 -2.80 -13.23 1.71
C VAL A 110 -2.60 -11.92 0.95
N TYR A 111 -2.46 -11.98 -0.38
CA TYR A 111 -2.29 -10.78 -1.20
C TYR A 111 -3.51 -9.85 -1.10
N GLY A 112 -4.73 -10.39 -1.06
CA GLY A 112 -5.95 -9.60 -0.88
C GLY A 112 -5.98 -8.86 0.46
N GLN A 113 -5.50 -9.48 1.55
CA GLN A 113 -5.38 -8.80 2.83
C GLN A 113 -4.29 -7.72 2.84
N MET A 114 -3.16 -7.95 2.16
CA MET A 114 -2.15 -6.91 1.98
C MET A 114 -2.72 -5.73 1.19
N ALA A 115 -3.46 -5.98 0.10
CA ALA A 115 -4.16 -4.96 -0.67
C ALA A 115 -5.14 -4.16 0.20
N GLN A 116 -5.90 -4.85 1.06
CA GLN A 116 -6.84 -4.21 1.99
C GLN A 116 -6.12 -3.26 2.96
N ILE A 117 -5.00 -3.67 3.53
CA ILE A 117 -4.19 -2.79 4.40
C ILE A 117 -3.72 -1.56 3.62
N PHE A 118 -3.21 -1.72 2.40
CA PHE A 118 -2.79 -0.57 1.59
C PHE A 118 -3.94 0.36 1.24
N TYR A 119 -5.14 -0.19 0.99
CA TYR A 119 -6.36 0.60 0.83
C TYR A 119 -6.66 1.45 2.07
N GLU A 120 -6.66 0.84 3.25
CA GLU A 120 -6.92 1.50 4.53
C GLU A 120 -5.87 2.57 4.86
N GLN A 121 -4.63 2.35 4.42
CA GLN A 121 -3.53 3.32 4.54
C GLN A 121 -3.55 4.41 3.46
N GLY A 122 -4.52 4.42 2.53
CA GLY A 122 -4.60 5.39 1.45
C GLY A 122 -3.53 5.21 0.35
N LEU A 123 -2.86 4.07 0.33
CA LEU A 123 -1.79 3.73 -0.59
C LEU A 123 -2.35 2.97 -1.81
N TYR A 124 -3.25 3.61 -2.54
CA TYR A 124 -4.07 2.98 -3.59
C TYR A 124 -3.28 2.40 -4.76
N ARG A 125 -2.07 2.93 -5.04
CA ARG A 125 -1.21 2.35 -6.09
C ARG A 125 -0.62 1.02 -5.65
N GLN A 126 -0.22 0.90 -4.38
CA GLN A 126 0.25 -0.34 -3.79
C GLN A 126 -0.91 -1.34 -3.69
N GLN A 127 -2.11 -0.90 -3.29
CA GLN A 127 -3.30 -1.73 -3.33
C GLN A 127 -3.45 -2.40 -4.70
N LEU A 128 -3.44 -1.66 -5.82
CA LEU A 128 -3.57 -2.23 -7.16
C LEU A 128 -2.51 -3.30 -7.48
N CYS A 129 -1.28 -3.11 -7.03
CA CYS A 129 -0.22 -4.10 -7.24
C CYS A 129 -0.55 -5.43 -6.54
N TYR A 130 -1.04 -5.36 -5.30
CA TYR A 130 -1.37 -6.56 -4.52
C TYR A 130 -2.71 -7.17 -4.94
N ASP A 131 -3.70 -6.39 -5.38
CA ASP A 131 -4.92 -6.89 -6.01
C ASP A 131 -4.58 -7.71 -7.26
N GLU A 132 -3.67 -7.22 -8.13
CA GLU A 132 -3.21 -7.96 -9.31
C GLU A 132 -2.52 -9.30 -8.94
N LEU A 133 -1.67 -9.31 -7.91
CA LEU A 133 -1.04 -10.54 -7.42
C LEU A 133 -2.07 -11.53 -6.87
N SER A 134 -3.06 -11.02 -6.14
CA SER A 134 -4.17 -11.80 -5.60
C SER A 134 -5.00 -12.44 -6.70
N VAL A 135 -5.36 -11.66 -7.71
CA VAL A 135 -6.09 -12.15 -8.90
C VAL A 135 -5.32 -13.26 -9.61
N LYS A 136 -4.01 -13.04 -9.86
CA LYS A 136 -3.15 -14.05 -10.51
C LYS A 136 -3.08 -15.35 -9.71
N ALA A 137 -2.92 -15.25 -8.40
CA ALA A 137 -2.87 -16.41 -7.51
C ALA A 137 -4.23 -17.15 -7.51
N ALA A 138 -5.35 -16.42 -7.38
CA ALA A 138 -6.69 -17.03 -7.38
C ALA A 138 -6.98 -17.78 -8.69
N TRP A 139 -6.60 -17.23 -9.86
CA TRP A 139 -6.71 -17.92 -11.14
C TRP A 139 -5.86 -19.19 -11.20
N LYS A 140 -4.61 -19.15 -10.72
CA LYS A 140 -3.77 -20.36 -10.62
C LYS A 140 -4.40 -21.43 -9.74
N GLY A 141 -5.02 -21.01 -8.63
CA GLY A 141 -5.74 -21.88 -7.70
C GLY A 141 -7.11 -22.34 -8.20
N LYS A 142 -7.54 -21.91 -9.39
CA LYS A 142 -8.85 -22.22 -9.99
C LYS A 142 -10.04 -21.74 -9.14
N ASP A 143 -9.82 -20.79 -8.24
CA ASP A 143 -10.88 -20.14 -7.45
C ASP A 143 -11.40 -18.93 -8.22
N THR A 144 -12.31 -19.18 -9.15
CA THR A 144 -12.86 -18.15 -10.04
C THR A 144 -13.56 -17.03 -9.27
N LEU A 145 -14.34 -17.39 -8.24
CA LEU A 145 -15.07 -16.36 -7.47
C LEU A 145 -14.09 -15.44 -6.73
N LEU A 146 -13.10 -15.99 -6.05
CA LEU A 146 -12.08 -15.23 -5.36
C LEU A 146 -11.30 -14.33 -6.34
N ALA A 147 -10.94 -14.84 -7.52
CA ALA A 147 -10.25 -14.05 -8.54
C ALA A 147 -11.08 -12.85 -8.98
N LEU A 148 -12.38 -13.04 -9.21
CA LEU A 148 -13.27 -11.95 -9.64
C LEU A 148 -13.54 -10.96 -8.50
N MET A 149 -13.68 -11.42 -7.25
CA MET A 149 -13.83 -10.54 -6.09
C MET A 149 -12.61 -9.63 -5.90
N ASN A 150 -11.41 -10.19 -5.99
CA ASN A 150 -10.17 -9.42 -5.87
C ASN A 150 -9.99 -8.46 -7.06
N TYR A 151 -10.40 -8.88 -8.26
CA TYR A 151 -10.40 -8.00 -9.42
C TYR A 151 -11.37 -6.82 -9.28
N GLU A 152 -12.56 -7.03 -8.67
CA GLU A 152 -13.50 -5.96 -8.36
C GLU A 152 -12.93 -4.95 -7.35
N GLN A 153 -12.06 -5.38 -6.42
CA GLN A 153 -11.45 -4.49 -5.41
C GLN A 153 -10.63 -3.35 -6.03
N GLU A 154 -10.06 -3.54 -7.22
CA GLU A 154 -9.39 -2.45 -7.96
C GLU A 154 -10.29 -1.23 -8.16
N SER A 155 -11.62 -1.42 -8.22
CA SER A 155 -12.59 -0.34 -8.36
C SER A 155 -12.51 0.69 -7.24
N GLN A 156 -12.16 0.26 -6.02
CA GLN A 156 -11.99 1.15 -4.87
C GLN A 156 -10.73 2.02 -5.02
N ALA A 157 -9.64 1.43 -5.50
CA ALA A 157 -8.42 2.18 -5.79
C ALA A 157 -8.66 3.21 -6.90
N TYR A 158 -9.28 2.83 -8.01
CA TYR A 158 -9.57 3.76 -9.11
C TYR A 158 -10.49 4.91 -8.68
N ARG A 159 -11.46 4.65 -7.79
CA ARG A 159 -12.31 5.69 -7.21
C ARG A 159 -11.50 6.72 -6.44
N ASN A 160 -10.60 6.26 -5.56
CA ASN A 160 -9.81 7.13 -4.69
C ASN A 160 -8.68 7.84 -5.46
N LEU A 161 -8.17 7.23 -6.52
CA LEU A 161 -7.21 7.85 -7.45
C LEU A 161 -7.86 8.84 -8.42
N ASN A 162 -9.19 9.04 -8.33
CA ASN A 162 -9.97 9.86 -9.24
C ASN A 162 -9.77 9.48 -10.72
N MET A 163 -9.87 8.17 -10.98
CA MET A 163 -9.77 7.56 -12.31
C MET A 163 -11.12 6.98 -12.75
N PRO A 164 -12.10 7.82 -13.10
CA PRO A 164 -13.49 7.39 -13.33
C PRO A 164 -13.65 6.47 -14.54
N ASP A 165 -12.82 6.60 -15.57
CA ASP A 165 -12.87 5.70 -16.74
C ASP A 165 -12.43 4.29 -16.37
N SER A 166 -11.36 4.17 -15.59
CA SER A 166 -10.88 2.88 -15.08
C SER A 166 -11.90 2.25 -14.13
N LEU A 167 -12.53 3.05 -13.26
CA LEU A 167 -13.60 2.61 -12.38
C LEU A 167 -14.77 2.00 -13.16
N LEU A 168 -15.29 2.71 -14.18
CA LEU A 168 -16.38 2.21 -14.99
C LEU A 168 -15.98 0.95 -15.76
N TYR A 169 -14.81 0.96 -16.38
CA TYR A 169 -14.30 -0.18 -17.11
C TYR A 169 -14.22 -1.44 -16.24
N ILE A 170 -13.57 -1.34 -15.07
CA ILE A 170 -13.36 -2.52 -14.20
C ILE A 170 -14.71 -3.07 -13.71
N CYS A 171 -15.63 -2.20 -13.26
CA CYS A 171 -16.91 -2.64 -12.75
C CYS A 171 -17.80 -3.28 -13.85
N GLU A 172 -17.86 -2.70 -15.06
CA GLU A 172 -18.61 -3.27 -16.16
C GLU A 172 -17.97 -4.58 -16.68
N HIS A 173 -16.64 -4.62 -16.75
CA HIS A 173 -15.91 -5.80 -17.19
C HIS A 173 -16.08 -6.97 -16.22
N VAL A 174 -15.86 -6.73 -14.92
CA VAL A 174 -16.00 -7.79 -13.92
C VAL A 174 -17.45 -8.24 -13.77
N ALA A 175 -18.42 -7.34 -13.93
CA ALA A 175 -19.85 -7.72 -13.96
C ALA A 175 -20.13 -8.69 -15.12
N GLY A 176 -19.56 -8.45 -16.30
CA GLY A 176 -19.63 -9.37 -17.42
C GLY A 176 -19.03 -10.74 -17.12
N LEU A 177 -17.88 -10.76 -16.45
CA LEU A 177 -17.23 -12.00 -16.03
C LEU A 177 -18.05 -12.74 -14.95
N TYR A 178 -18.58 -12.03 -13.94
CA TYR A 178 -19.47 -12.65 -12.95
C TYR A 178 -20.66 -13.34 -13.60
N ARG A 179 -21.35 -12.68 -14.54
CA ARG A 179 -22.46 -13.31 -15.29
C ARG A 179 -22.02 -14.51 -16.08
N LYS A 180 -20.88 -14.44 -16.76
CA LYS A 180 -20.31 -15.57 -17.50
C LYS A 180 -20.11 -16.82 -16.64
N TYR A 181 -19.77 -16.63 -15.36
CA TYR A 181 -19.53 -17.72 -14.42
C TYR A 181 -20.71 -18.02 -13.50
N GLY A 182 -21.88 -17.38 -13.70
CA GLY A 182 -23.11 -17.64 -12.94
C GLY A 182 -23.17 -16.96 -11.57
N PHE A 183 -22.40 -15.90 -11.38
CA PHE A 183 -22.38 -15.13 -10.12
C PHE A 183 -23.22 -13.83 -10.25
N ASP A 184 -24.50 -13.94 -10.59
CA ASP A 184 -25.35 -12.80 -10.93
C ASP A 184 -25.49 -11.75 -9.82
N HIS A 185 -25.55 -12.17 -8.55
CA HIS A 185 -25.58 -11.23 -7.43
C HIS A 185 -24.35 -10.33 -7.37
N TYR A 186 -23.17 -10.91 -7.62
CA TYR A 186 -21.92 -10.15 -7.65
C TYR A 186 -21.86 -9.22 -8.87
N ALA A 187 -22.36 -9.67 -10.03
CA ALA A 187 -22.48 -8.83 -11.22
C ALA A 187 -23.33 -7.59 -10.94
N ALA A 188 -24.50 -7.77 -10.30
CA ALA A 188 -25.37 -6.68 -9.94
C ALA A 188 -24.71 -5.70 -8.96
N ARG A 189 -23.94 -6.22 -7.98
CA ARG A 189 -23.20 -5.42 -7.00
C ARG A 189 -22.12 -4.58 -7.66
N ALA A 190 -21.33 -5.18 -8.56
CA ALA A 190 -20.30 -4.48 -9.32
C ALA A 190 -20.90 -3.34 -10.18
N LEU A 191 -22.04 -3.56 -10.85
CA LEU A 191 -22.76 -2.50 -11.58
C LEU A 191 -23.25 -1.39 -10.65
N GLY A 192 -23.69 -1.71 -9.43
CA GLY A 192 -24.06 -0.72 -8.42
C GLY A 192 -22.94 0.27 -8.11
N ASN A 193 -21.68 -0.16 -8.14
CA ASN A 193 -20.52 0.69 -7.91
C ASN A 193 -20.31 1.77 -8.99
N THR A 194 -20.89 1.63 -10.18
CA THR A 194 -20.80 2.59 -11.29
C THR A 194 -21.79 3.74 -11.21
N LEU A 195 -22.89 3.56 -10.47
CA LEU A 195 -24.08 4.42 -10.55
C LEU A 195 -23.76 5.90 -10.32
N ARG A 196 -22.96 6.21 -9.29
CA ARG A 196 -22.57 7.59 -8.96
C ARG A 196 -21.85 8.26 -10.13
N GLU A 197 -20.92 7.54 -10.74
CA GLU A 197 -20.13 8.08 -11.84
C GLU A 197 -20.97 8.25 -13.12
N LEU A 198 -21.86 7.30 -13.40
CA LEU A 198 -22.78 7.41 -14.54
C LEU A 198 -23.76 8.58 -14.37
N ILE A 199 -24.22 8.88 -13.14
CA ILE A 199 -25.02 10.07 -12.85
C ILE A 199 -24.22 11.34 -13.13
N ASN A 200 -22.96 11.40 -12.71
CA ASN A 200 -22.07 12.54 -12.96
C ASN A 200 -21.87 12.78 -14.46
N ARG A 201 -21.79 11.70 -15.24
CA ARG A 201 -21.68 11.73 -16.72
C ARG A 201 -23.00 11.96 -17.43
N LYS A 202 -24.12 12.00 -16.69
CA LYS A 202 -25.48 12.13 -17.21
C LYS A 202 -25.90 10.97 -18.15
N ASP A 203 -25.30 9.80 -18.02
CA ASP A 203 -25.72 8.60 -18.75
C ASP A 203 -26.90 7.94 -18.02
N PHE A 204 -28.04 8.65 -18.03
CA PHE A 204 -29.23 8.22 -17.30
C PHE A 204 -29.87 6.94 -17.84
N ASN A 205 -29.58 6.55 -19.06
CA ASN A 205 -30.03 5.26 -19.62
C ASN A 205 -29.31 4.09 -18.94
N LYS A 206 -27.98 4.16 -18.84
CA LYS A 206 -27.21 3.16 -18.08
C LYS A 206 -27.57 3.20 -16.60
N VAL A 207 -27.69 4.38 -16.00
CA VAL A 207 -28.08 4.52 -14.58
C VAL A 207 -29.38 3.76 -14.31
N ARG A 208 -30.46 4.01 -15.08
CA ARG A 208 -31.75 3.33 -14.91
C ARG A 208 -31.60 1.81 -15.00
N LYS A 209 -30.92 1.33 -16.04
CA LYS A 209 -30.70 -0.09 -16.26
C LYS A 209 -29.93 -0.73 -15.09
N TYR A 210 -28.83 -0.11 -14.66
CA TYR A 210 -27.99 -0.68 -13.62
C TYR A 210 -28.61 -0.56 -12.23
N MET A 211 -29.36 0.49 -11.95
CA MET A 211 -30.18 0.60 -10.74
C MET A 211 -31.20 -0.53 -10.64
N GLN A 212 -31.92 -0.80 -11.73
CA GLN A 212 -32.90 -1.89 -11.76
C GLN A 212 -32.22 -3.24 -11.49
N ILE A 213 -31.11 -3.54 -12.16
CA ILE A 213 -30.33 -4.76 -11.93
C ILE A 213 -29.84 -4.83 -10.47
N TYR A 214 -29.32 -3.74 -9.94
CA TYR A 214 -28.83 -3.68 -8.57
C TYR A 214 -29.94 -3.94 -7.55
N GLU A 215 -31.10 -3.33 -7.75
CA GLU A 215 -32.26 -3.51 -6.87
C GLU A 215 -32.84 -4.92 -6.91
N SER A 216 -32.91 -5.54 -8.09
CA SER A 216 -33.55 -6.85 -8.25
C SER A 216 -32.61 -8.04 -8.04
N GLU A 217 -31.32 -7.90 -8.35
CA GLU A 217 -30.41 -9.06 -8.42
C GLU A 217 -29.31 -9.04 -7.35
N SER A 218 -28.98 -7.89 -6.72
CA SER A 218 -27.87 -7.81 -5.78
C SER A 218 -28.05 -8.61 -4.48
N GLY A 219 -29.27 -8.94 -4.14
CA GLY A 219 -29.63 -9.58 -2.87
C GLY A 219 -29.55 -8.65 -1.66
N TYR A 220 -29.44 -7.33 -1.87
CA TYR A 220 -29.34 -6.35 -0.80
C TYR A 220 -30.69 -5.71 -0.43
N PHE A 221 -31.75 -5.99 -1.18
CA PHE A 221 -33.05 -5.37 -0.97
C PHE A 221 -34.06 -6.37 -0.43
N ASP A 222 -34.88 -5.90 0.53
CA ASP A 222 -36.04 -6.65 0.99
C ASP A 222 -37.22 -6.54 -0.01
N PHE A 223 -38.29 -7.25 0.26
CA PHE A 223 -39.50 -7.24 -0.57
C PHE A 223 -40.25 -5.89 -0.58
N LEU A 224 -39.92 -5.00 0.37
CA LEU A 224 -40.44 -3.61 0.42
C LEU A 224 -39.53 -2.63 -0.32
N GLY A 225 -38.42 -3.05 -0.89
CA GLY A 225 -37.45 -2.22 -1.56
C GLY A 225 -36.55 -1.43 -0.61
N ASN A 226 -36.40 -1.88 0.65
CA ASN A 226 -35.43 -1.30 1.56
C ASN A 226 -34.08 -2.01 1.38
N ILE A 227 -33.03 -1.20 1.37
CA ILE A 227 -31.68 -1.77 1.30
C ILE A 227 -31.23 -2.27 2.68
N GLN A 228 -30.39 -3.28 2.66
CA GLN A 228 -29.74 -3.85 3.86
C GLN A 228 -29.02 -2.76 4.66
N LYS A 229 -29.14 -2.84 6.02
CA LYS A 229 -28.47 -1.93 6.94
C LYS A 229 -26.98 -1.85 6.69
N GLY A 230 -26.43 -0.63 6.75
CA GLY A 230 -25.04 -0.31 6.44
C GLY A 230 -24.78 -0.01 4.95
N ARG A 231 -25.84 0.01 4.10
CA ARG A 231 -25.76 0.33 2.67
C ARG A 231 -26.66 1.50 2.27
N GLU A 232 -27.10 2.27 3.23
CA GLU A 232 -28.08 3.36 3.09
C GLU A 232 -27.62 4.47 2.14
N ILE A 233 -26.30 4.60 1.92
CA ILE A 233 -25.71 5.50 0.91
C ILE A 233 -26.31 5.33 -0.49
N TYR A 234 -26.90 4.17 -0.77
CA TYR A 234 -27.63 3.94 -2.01
C TYR A 234 -28.83 4.89 -2.17
N TYR A 235 -29.50 5.24 -1.09
CA TYR A 235 -30.63 6.18 -1.15
C TYR A 235 -30.18 7.56 -1.65
N ARG A 236 -28.98 8.02 -1.26
CA ARG A 236 -28.38 9.22 -1.83
C ARG A 236 -28.17 9.10 -3.34
N ILE A 237 -27.60 7.97 -3.79
CA ILE A 237 -27.34 7.74 -5.21
C ILE A 237 -28.66 7.80 -5.99
N LYS A 238 -29.70 7.15 -5.47
CA LYS A 238 -31.03 7.15 -6.07
C LYS A 238 -31.69 8.54 -6.02
N GLY A 239 -31.53 9.24 -4.90
CA GLY A 239 -31.95 10.64 -4.76
C GLY A 239 -31.28 11.57 -5.77
N LEU A 240 -29.95 11.43 -5.95
CA LEU A 240 -29.21 12.20 -6.96
C LEU A 240 -29.66 11.91 -8.38
N TYR A 241 -29.93 10.65 -8.72
CA TYR A 241 -30.50 10.30 -10.02
C TYR A 241 -31.83 11.05 -10.27
N PHE A 242 -32.76 11.02 -9.33
CA PHE A 242 -34.04 11.73 -9.44
C PHE A 242 -33.86 13.25 -9.46
N LEU A 243 -32.93 13.79 -8.69
CA LEU A 243 -32.59 15.21 -8.70
C LEU A 243 -32.09 15.66 -10.09
N ARG A 244 -31.18 14.90 -10.67
CA ARG A 244 -30.57 15.21 -11.99
C ARG A 244 -31.54 14.95 -13.16
N THR A 245 -32.58 14.15 -12.95
CA THR A 245 -33.64 13.90 -13.92
C THR A 245 -34.92 14.74 -13.65
N ASN A 246 -34.84 15.70 -12.71
CA ASN A 246 -35.90 16.63 -12.34
C ASN A 246 -37.15 16.00 -11.71
N PHE A 247 -37.05 14.81 -11.14
CA PHE A 247 -38.10 14.19 -10.33
C PHE A 247 -37.93 14.57 -8.86
N LEU A 248 -38.24 15.84 -8.54
CA LEU A 248 -37.86 16.46 -7.27
C LEU A 248 -38.52 15.80 -6.05
N ASP A 249 -39.77 15.34 -6.15
CA ASP A 249 -40.47 14.68 -5.05
C ASP A 249 -39.84 13.29 -4.74
N SER A 250 -39.49 12.56 -5.77
CA SER A 250 -38.76 11.29 -5.62
C SER A 250 -37.37 11.53 -5.03
N ALA A 251 -36.66 12.56 -5.46
CA ALA A 251 -35.37 12.93 -4.90
C ALA A 251 -35.48 13.24 -3.40
N GLU A 252 -36.49 14.07 -3.01
CA GLU A 252 -36.73 14.35 -1.60
C GLU A 252 -37.02 13.12 -0.78
N HIS A 253 -37.89 12.23 -1.30
CA HIS A 253 -38.19 10.95 -0.63
C HIS A 253 -36.94 10.17 -0.29
N TYR A 254 -36.00 9.97 -1.25
CA TYR A 254 -34.83 9.18 -1.04
C TYR A 254 -33.78 9.86 -0.16
N PHE A 255 -33.58 11.17 -0.26
CA PHE A 255 -32.69 11.88 0.66
C PHE A 255 -33.20 11.86 2.11
N ARG A 256 -34.53 11.97 2.31
CA ARG A 256 -35.14 11.82 3.63
C ARG A 256 -35.04 10.39 4.15
N LYS A 257 -35.16 9.42 3.24
CA LYS A 257 -34.99 8.00 3.59
C LYS A 257 -33.56 7.72 4.05
N GLU A 258 -32.55 8.28 3.40
CA GLU A 258 -31.15 8.20 3.83
C GLU A 258 -30.97 8.78 5.24
N LEU A 259 -31.48 9.99 5.50
CA LEU A 259 -31.41 10.61 6.83
C LEU A 259 -32.12 9.80 7.92
N ARG A 260 -33.24 9.14 7.55
CA ARG A 260 -34.01 8.34 8.51
C ARG A 260 -33.30 7.02 8.84
N ASP A 261 -32.76 6.35 7.84
CA ASP A 261 -32.28 4.97 7.94
C ASP A 261 -30.76 4.91 8.21
N GLY A 262 -29.95 5.76 7.57
CA GLY A 262 -28.50 5.89 7.77
C GLY A 262 -28.16 6.81 8.93
N LYS A 263 -27.64 6.26 10.03
CA LYS A 263 -27.42 7.00 11.29
C LYS A 263 -25.98 7.49 11.49
N ASP A 264 -25.04 7.03 10.66
CA ASP A 264 -23.68 7.52 10.68
C ASP A 264 -23.56 8.93 10.08
N PHE A 265 -22.45 9.61 10.39
CA PHE A 265 -22.23 10.99 9.98
C PHE A 265 -22.16 11.16 8.45
N ASP A 266 -21.61 10.17 7.72
CA ASP A 266 -21.49 10.23 6.26
C ASP A 266 -22.89 10.19 5.60
N ASN A 267 -23.79 9.30 6.03
CA ASN A 267 -25.16 9.24 5.56
C ASN A 267 -25.98 10.50 5.97
N GLN A 268 -25.80 10.99 7.19
CA GLN A 268 -26.46 12.21 7.66
C GLN A 268 -26.00 13.44 6.88
N HIS A 269 -24.69 13.60 6.65
CA HIS A 269 -24.14 14.64 5.78
C HIS A 269 -24.73 14.53 4.37
N SER A 270 -24.67 13.34 3.79
CA SER A 270 -25.00 13.07 2.40
C SER A 270 -26.47 13.34 2.10
N GLY A 271 -27.37 12.85 2.94
CA GLY A 271 -28.82 13.05 2.79
C GLY A 271 -29.22 14.52 2.98
N ALA A 272 -28.63 15.19 3.97
CA ALA A 272 -28.87 16.62 4.21
C ALA A 272 -28.33 17.48 3.05
N PHE A 273 -27.15 17.17 2.53
CA PHE A 273 -26.60 17.87 1.39
C PHE A 273 -27.50 17.72 0.15
N GLY A 274 -27.99 16.50 -0.13
CA GLY A 274 -28.94 16.25 -1.20
C GLY A 274 -30.25 17.06 -1.06
N LEU A 275 -30.77 17.17 0.18
CA LEU A 275 -31.94 18.01 0.45
C LEU A 275 -31.62 19.50 0.26
N SER A 276 -30.44 19.97 0.61
CA SER A 276 -30.05 21.36 0.39
C SER A 276 -30.02 21.71 -1.10
N GLU A 277 -29.43 20.86 -1.94
CA GLU A 277 -29.43 21.02 -3.40
C GLU A 277 -30.85 21.02 -3.97
N LEU A 278 -31.71 20.12 -3.49
CA LEU A 278 -33.09 20.02 -3.91
C LEU A 278 -33.87 21.29 -3.56
N TYR A 279 -33.79 21.79 -2.33
CA TYR A 279 -34.48 22.99 -1.90
C TYR A 279 -33.94 24.26 -2.55
N GLN A 280 -32.64 24.26 -2.90
CA GLN A 280 -32.06 25.32 -3.72
C GLN A 280 -32.74 25.38 -5.11
N ILE A 281 -32.96 24.23 -5.75
CA ILE A 281 -33.67 24.13 -7.04
C ILE A 281 -35.12 24.58 -6.88
N ARG A 282 -35.75 24.25 -5.75
CA ARG A 282 -37.12 24.70 -5.42
C ARG A 282 -37.22 26.16 -4.99
N LEU A 283 -36.09 26.89 -4.91
CA LEU A 283 -36.03 28.28 -4.46
C LEU A 283 -36.53 28.48 -3.02
N GLN A 284 -36.41 27.49 -2.16
CA GLN A 284 -36.84 27.52 -0.76
C GLN A 284 -35.63 27.83 0.17
N ALA A 285 -35.34 29.12 0.32
CA ALA A 285 -34.14 29.61 1.00
C ALA A 285 -33.98 29.09 2.44
N ASP A 286 -35.06 29.10 3.23
CA ASP A 286 -35.02 28.66 4.63
C ASP A 286 -34.69 27.16 4.76
N SER A 287 -35.33 26.34 3.90
CA SER A 287 -35.05 24.89 3.86
C SER A 287 -33.62 24.61 3.37
N THR A 288 -33.18 25.34 2.35
CA THR A 288 -31.80 25.26 1.85
C THR A 288 -30.83 25.58 2.96
N ALA A 289 -30.99 26.71 3.65
CA ALA A 289 -30.12 27.12 4.74
C ALA A 289 -30.10 26.10 5.91
N LYS A 290 -31.28 25.59 6.29
CA LYS A 290 -31.44 24.55 7.32
C LYS A 290 -30.63 23.31 7.01
N TYR A 291 -30.81 22.73 5.83
CA TYR A 291 -30.16 21.47 5.46
C TYR A 291 -28.69 21.66 5.12
N CYS A 292 -28.30 22.81 4.58
CA CYS A 292 -26.92 23.18 4.38
C CYS A 292 -26.15 23.26 5.71
N LYS A 293 -26.73 23.94 6.72
CA LYS A 293 -26.15 24.04 8.07
C LYS A 293 -26.02 22.66 8.72
N TYR A 294 -27.05 21.82 8.59
CA TYR A 294 -27.01 20.46 9.14
C TYR A 294 -25.97 19.60 8.44
N ALA A 295 -25.92 19.62 7.09
CA ALA A 295 -24.91 18.92 6.33
C ALA A 295 -23.49 19.34 6.74
N TYR A 296 -23.26 20.65 6.92
CA TYR A 296 -21.97 21.17 7.35
C TYR A 296 -21.57 20.67 8.75
N SER A 297 -22.51 20.67 9.72
CA SER A 297 -22.23 20.14 11.05
C SER A 297 -21.91 18.63 11.06
N MET A 298 -22.54 17.86 10.19
CA MET A 298 -22.24 16.44 10.01
C MET A 298 -20.88 16.24 9.33
N LEU A 299 -20.55 17.09 8.37
CA LEU A 299 -19.24 17.07 7.71
C LEU A 299 -18.10 17.33 8.69
N ASP A 300 -18.26 18.28 9.61
CA ASP A 300 -17.30 18.51 10.70
C ASP A 300 -17.10 17.24 11.54
N SER A 301 -18.19 16.53 11.84
CA SER A 301 -18.13 15.25 12.56
C SER A 301 -17.40 14.16 11.78
N VAL A 302 -17.64 14.08 10.45
CA VAL A 302 -16.90 13.18 9.54
C VAL A 302 -15.41 13.50 9.56
N TYR A 303 -15.05 14.78 9.47
CA TYR A 303 -13.65 15.21 9.49
C TYR A 303 -12.99 14.93 10.85
N ALA A 304 -13.69 15.18 11.95
CA ALA A 304 -13.19 14.87 13.29
C ALA A 304 -12.92 13.36 13.44
N GLN A 305 -13.85 12.52 13.00
CA GLN A 305 -13.70 11.07 13.03
C GLN A 305 -12.55 10.57 12.14
N ARG A 306 -12.41 11.12 10.93
CA ARG A 306 -11.31 10.78 10.01
C ARG A 306 -9.97 11.24 10.54
N SER A 307 -9.91 12.45 11.12
CA SER A 307 -8.70 12.99 11.74
C SER A 307 -8.24 12.12 12.91
N THR A 308 -9.16 11.64 13.74
CA THR A 308 -8.84 10.71 14.84
C THR A 308 -8.24 9.41 14.31
N LYS A 309 -8.87 8.80 13.29
CA LYS A 309 -8.33 7.59 12.64
C LYS A 309 -6.96 7.82 12.02
N GLU A 310 -6.73 8.98 11.44
CA GLU A 310 -5.43 9.33 10.86
C GLU A 310 -4.34 9.47 11.93
N VAL A 311 -4.69 10.05 13.09
CA VAL A 311 -3.77 10.12 14.24
C VAL A 311 -3.50 8.71 14.79
N GLU A 312 -4.51 7.87 14.95
CA GLU A 312 -4.35 6.46 15.35
C GLU A 312 -3.44 5.69 14.38
N ARG A 313 -3.61 5.91 13.09
CA ARG A 313 -2.75 5.33 12.04
C ARG A 313 -1.30 5.77 12.17
N ILE A 314 -1.06 7.07 12.34
CA ILE A 314 0.28 7.63 12.53
C ILE A 314 0.91 7.08 13.82
N GLN A 315 0.13 6.98 14.88
CA GLN A 315 0.59 6.41 16.16
C GLN A 315 0.99 4.94 15.98
N SER A 316 0.16 4.13 15.32
CA SER A 316 0.45 2.72 15.03
C SER A 316 1.75 2.56 14.21
N LEU A 317 1.95 3.38 13.18
CA LEU A 317 3.18 3.39 12.39
C LEU A 317 4.41 3.81 13.22
N TYR A 318 4.25 4.79 14.10
CA TYR A 318 5.32 5.23 15.01
C TYR A 318 5.69 4.14 16.01
N ASP A 319 4.69 3.53 16.64
CA ASP A 319 4.89 2.45 17.62
C ASP A 319 5.54 1.22 16.96
N TYR A 320 5.16 0.89 15.73
CA TYR A 320 5.81 -0.16 14.95
C TYR A 320 7.29 0.15 14.67
N SER A 321 7.60 1.34 14.14
CA SER A 321 8.98 1.71 13.84
C SER A 321 9.85 1.72 15.11
N ARG A 322 9.27 2.15 16.24
CA ARG A 322 9.90 2.09 17.55
C ARG A 322 10.11 0.65 18.01
N ASN A 323 9.10 -0.22 17.84
CA ASN A 323 9.19 -1.63 18.22
C ASN A 323 10.19 -2.38 17.33
N GLN A 324 10.24 -2.09 16.03
CA GLN A 324 11.28 -2.61 15.14
C GLN A 324 12.68 -2.19 15.60
N ALA A 325 12.88 -0.92 15.91
CA ALA A 325 14.17 -0.44 16.41
C ALA A 325 14.56 -1.10 17.75
N ILE A 326 13.59 -1.41 18.62
CA ILE A 326 13.79 -2.16 19.85
C ILE A 326 14.14 -3.62 19.53
N ALA A 327 13.38 -4.26 18.62
CA ALA A 327 13.61 -5.65 18.22
C ALA A 327 14.98 -5.82 17.53
N GLU A 328 15.38 -4.90 16.67
CA GLU A 328 16.72 -4.88 16.07
C GLU A 328 17.81 -4.79 17.13
N LYS A 329 17.65 -3.87 18.11
CA LYS A 329 18.59 -3.77 19.24
C LYS A 329 18.63 -5.03 20.09
N GLU A 330 17.49 -5.65 20.34
CA GLU A 330 17.45 -6.92 21.10
C GLU A 330 18.07 -8.08 20.30
N LYS A 331 17.85 -8.11 18.98
CA LYS A 331 18.47 -9.07 18.07
C LYS A 331 19.98 -8.87 17.99
N GLU A 332 20.45 -7.62 17.94
CA GLU A 332 21.87 -7.26 18.00
C GLU A 332 22.49 -7.74 19.33
N LYS A 333 21.84 -7.41 20.46
CA LYS A 333 22.27 -7.90 21.78
C LYS A 333 22.23 -9.42 21.92
N ALA A 334 21.23 -10.08 21.31
CA ALA A 334 21.15 -11.54 21.31
C ALA A 334 22.29 -12.15 20.46
N SER A 335 22.61 -11.55 19.32
CA SER A 335 23.74 -11.91 18.48
C SER A 335 25.08 -11.75 19.25
N ASP A 336 25.24 -10.62 19.94
CA ASP A 336 26.39 -10.34 20.76
C ASP A 336 26.53 -11.35 21.91
N ARG A 337 25.43 -11.71 22.57
CA ARG A 337 25.41 -12.75 23.62
C ARG A 337 25.78 -14.12 23.05
N LEU A 338 25.22 -14.50 21.89
CA LEU A 338 25.62 -15.74 21.22
C LEU A 338 27.08 -15.73 20.82
N PHE A 339 27.57 -14.63 20.30
CA PHE A 339 28.97 -14.46 19.96
C PHE A 339 29.88 -14.60 21.20
N LEU A 340 29.51 -14.00 22.33
CA LEU A 340 30.19 -14.18 23.61
C LEU A 340 30.16 -15.64 24.10
N ILE A 341 29.02 -16.33 23.95
CA ILE A 341 28.90 -17.75 24.30
C ILE A 341 29.80 -18.60 23.41
N PHE A 342 29.87 -18.33 22.10
CA PHE A 342 30.77 -19.03 21.18
C PHE A 342 32.24 -18.78 21.53
N ILE A 343 32.61 -17.56 21.92
CA ILE A 343 33.94 -17.24 22.41
C ILE A 343 34.25 -18.01 23.71
N LEU A 344 33.28 -18.05 24.63
CA LEU A 344 33.44 -18.76 25.91
C LEU A 344 33.56 -20.27 25.69
N ILE A 345 32.77 -20.87 24.83
CA ILE A 345 32.86 -22.27 24.44
C ILE A 345 34.22 -22.54 23.74
N GLY A 346 34.60 -21.65 22.83
CA GLY A 346 35.90 -21.73 22.14
C GLY A 346 37.09 -21.66 23.10
N THR A 347 37.02 -20.74 24.07
CA THR A 347 38.08 -20.61 25.10
C THR A 347 38.08 -21.81 26.06
N VAL A 348 36.92 -22.31 26.48
CA VAL A 348 36.85 -23.52 27.32
C VAL A 348 37.34 -24.76 26.56
N SER A 349 36.92 -24.93 25.30
CA SER A 349 37.37 -26.02 24.43
C SER A 349 38.89 -25.94 24.18
N PHE A 350 39.40 -24.73 23.98
CA PHE A 350 40.83 -24.47 23.83
C PHE A 350 41.60 -24.79 25.11
N LEU A 351 41.09 -24.37 26.27
CA LEU A 351 41.67 -24.69 27.57
C LEU A 351 41.63 -26.20 27.88
N LEU A 352 40.54 -26.88 27.52
CA LEU A 352 40.41 -28.33 27.62
C LEU A 352 41.39 -29.03 26.68
N ALA A 353 41.52 -28.59 25.44
CA ALA A 353 42.51 -29.11 24.51
C ALA A 353 43.95 -28.91 25.02
N LEU A 354 44.22 -27.72 25.56
CA LEU A 354 45.51 -27.44 26.21
C LEU A 354 45.75 -28.30 27.43
N SER A 355 44.72 -28.57 28.25
CA SER A 355 44.84 -29.44 29.43
C SER A 355 45.11 -30.91 29.03
N VAL A 356 44.44 -31.39 27.97
CA VAL A 356 44.69 -32.73 27.41
C VAL A 356 46.08 -32.83 26.81
N ILE A 357 46.51 -31.80 26.06
CA ILE A 357 47.87 -31.73 25.51
C ILE A 357 48.92 -31.68 26.66
N ALA A 358 48.63 -30.90 27.70
CA ALA A 358 49.48 -30.80 28.86
C ALA A 358 49.61 -32.15 29.63
N ILE A 359 48.45 -32.86 29.79
CA ILE A 359 48.42 -34.19 30.41
C ILE A 359 49.22 -35.23 29.57
N LEU A 360 49.01 -35.20 28.25
CA LEU A 360 49.75 -36.09 27.34
C LEU A 360 51.25 -35.80 27.34
N LYS A 361 51.58 -34.48 27.26
CA LYS A 361 53.02 -34.09 27.41
C LYS A 361 53.58 -34.40 28.77
N TYR A 362 52.82 -34.21 29.85
CA TYR A 362 53.29 -34.61 31.19
C TYR A 362 53.56 -36.12 31.28
N ARG A 363 52.73 -36.95 30.67
CA ARG A 363 52.96 -38.40 30.55
C ARG A 363 54.21 -38.73 29.72
N GLU A 364 54.41 -38.00 28.61
CA GLU A 364 55.61 -38.17 27.74
C GLU A 364 56.91 -37.68 28.44
N ILE A 365 56.77 -36.55 29.17
CA ILE A 365 57.90 -36.01 29.98
C ILE A 365 58.32 -36.96 31.11
N LYS A 366 57.31 -37.62 31.72
CA LYS A 366 57.59 -38.61 32.78
C LYS A 366 58.35 -39.82 32.25
N GLN A 367 58.28 -40.11 30.96
CA GLN A 367 59.00 -41.17 30.27
C GLN A 367 60.34 -40.72 29.68
N LYS A 368 60.56 -39.45 29.46
CA LYS A 368 61.76 -38.94 28.73
C LYS A 368 62.46 -37.80 29.49
N ARG A 369 62.62 -37.94 30.81
CA ARG A 369 63.19 -36.89 31.68
C ARG A 369 64.65 -36.45 31.35
N THR A 370 65.34 -37.13 30.44
CA THR A 370 66.73 -36.84 30.09
C THR A 370 66.98 -36.13 28.77
N ILE A 371 65.92 -35.90 27.96
CA ILE A 371 66.08 -35.24 26.62
C ILE A 371 65.36 -33.88 26.55
N LEU A 372 64.72 -33.44 27.63
CA LEU A 372 63.69 -32.44 27.59
C LEU A 372 64.11 -30.99 27.90
N GLU A 373 65.23 -30.78 28.53
CA GLU A 373 65.61 -29.40 28.87
C GLU A 373 65.91 -28.52 27.64
N GLU A 374 66.50 -29.08 26.57
CA GLU A 374 66.81 -28.33 25.35
C GLU A 374 65.54 -28.08 24.51
N LYS A 375 64.55 -29.00 24.49
CA LYS A 375 63.29 -28.80 23.77
C LYS A 375 62.32 -27.90 24.52
N TYR A 376 62.45 -27.79 25.83
CA TYR A 376 61.56 -26.96 26.66
C TYR A 376 61.72 -25.44 26.36
N GLN A 377 62.98 -25.00 26.20
CA GLN A 377 63.29 -23.61 25.87
C GLN A 377 62.77 -23.23 24.47
N GLN A 378 62.90 -24.11 23.47
CA GLN A 378 62.37 -23.86 22.12
C GLN A 378 60.85 -23.80 22.05
N SER A 379 60.14 -24.59 22.91
CA SER A 379 58.66 -24.51 22.92
C SER A 379 58.13 -23.29 23.66
N LEU A 380 58.85 -22.77 24.62
CA LEU A 380 58.49 -21.52 25.32
C LEU A 380 58.63 -20.29 24.41
N ASP A 381 59.64 -20.25 23.56
CA ASP A 381 59.81 -19.15 22.60
C ASP A 381 58.71 -19.15 21.56
N PHE A 382 58.29 -20.35 21.13
CA PHE A 382 57.18 -20.47 20.18
C PHE A 382 55.80 -20.02 20.77
N ILE A 383 55.58 -20.31 22.06
CA ILE A 383 54.35 -19.86 22.75
C ILE A 383 54.31 -18.33 22.92
N ASN A 384 55.45 -17.74 23.21
CA ASN A 384 55.59 -16.29 23.35
C ASN A 384 55.35 -15.53 22.02
N GLU A 385 55.83 -16.12 20.92
CA GLU A 385 55.62 -15.58 19.57
C GLU A 385 54.13 -15.69 19.15
N ALA A 386 53.48 -16.85 19.39
CA ALA A 386 52.06 -17.06 19.12
C ALA A 386 51.14 -16.15 19.95
N GLN A 387 51.48 -15.86 21.21
CA GLN A 387 50.74 -14.89 22.03
C GLN A 387 50.85 -13.46 21.50
N LYS A 388 51.99 -13.11 20.91
CA LYS A 388 52.18 -11.81 20.27
C LYS A 388 51.30 -11.66 19.02
N ASP A 389 51.16 -12.73 18.24
CA ASP A 389 50.32 -12.74 17.05
C ASP A 389 48.83 -12.71 17.38
N ILE A 390 48.39 -13.42 18.42
CA ILE A 390 46.99 -13.37 18.90
C ILE A 390 46.61 -11.97 19.41
N SER A 391 47.54 -11.29 20.08
CA SER A 391 47.27 -9.91 20.54
C SER A 391 47.21 -8.90 19.41
N SER A 392 47.95 -9.13 18.32
CA SER A 392 47.87 -8.29 17.11
C SER A 392 46.58 -8.52 16.34
N LEU A 393 46.08 -9.75 16.22
CA LEU A 393 44.80 -10.09 15.57
C LEU A 393 43.61 -9.52 16.33
N LYS A 394 43.61 -9.53 17.66
CA LYS A 394 42.57 -8.88 18.48
C LYS A 394 42.49 -7.37 18.22
N ARG A 395 43.66 -6.71 18.10
CA ARG A 395 43.70 -5.27 17.80
C ARG A 395 43.12 -4.92 16.42
N TYR A 396 43.36 -5.78 15.42
CA TYR A 396 42.76 -5.61 14.08
C TYR A 396 41.26 -5.84 14.08
N GLN A 397 40.76 -6.74 14.90
CA GLN A 397 39.32 -7.01 14.99
C GLN A 397 38.53 -5.85 15.64
N GLU A 398 39.10 -5.22 16.66
CA GLU A 398 38.52 -4.03 17.31
C GLU A 398 38.49 -2.82 16.35
N GLN A 399 39.55 -2.59 15.58
CA GLN A 399 39.63 -1.50 14.60
C GLN A 399 38.58 -1.67 13.46
N ASN A 400 38.35 -2.89 13.01
CA ASN A 400 37.37 -3.16 11.97
C ASN A 400 35.93 -2.98 12.48
N GLN A 401 35.64 -3.28 13.75
CA GLN A 401 34.32 -3.05 14.35
C GLN A 401 34.00 -1.56 14.49
N GLU A 402 34.97 -0.73 14.88
CA GLU A 402 34.77 0.73 14.94
C GLU A 402 34.45 1.32 13.55
N LEU A 403 35.17 0.84 12.52
CA LEU A 403 34.95 1.34 11.13
C LEU A 403 33.59 0.96 10.57
N ILE A 404 33.04 -0.18 10.96
CA ILE A 404 31.70 -0.62 10.54
C ILE A 404 30.63 0.26 11.21
N LEU A 405 30.77 0.54 12.50
CA LEU A 405 29.84 1.40 13.23
C LEU A 405 29.82 2.85 12.70
N GLU A 406 30.97 3.36 12.28
CA GLU A 406 31.10 4.70 11.71
C GLU A 406 30.42 4.81 10.32
N LYS A 407 30.57 3.77 9.49
CA LYS A 407 29.89 3.68 8.20
C LYS A 407 28.36 3.59 8.35
N GLU A 408 27.88 2.83 9.31
CA GLU A 408 26.43 2.72 9.55
C GLU A 408 25.81 4.02 10.06
N LYS A 409 26.57 4.83 10.81
CA LYS A 409 26.13 6.17 11.21
C LYS A 409 26.00 7.11 10.01
N LEU A 410 26.98 7.12 9.12
CA LEU A 410 27.00 7.94 7.91
C LEU A 410 25.84 7.61 6.95
N ILE A 411 25.51 6.34 6.82
CA ILE A 411 24.38 5.90 5.97
C ILE A 411 23.04 6.42 6.52
N ARG A 412 22.83 6.33 7.83
CA ARG A 412 21.61 6.84 8.48
C ARG A 412 21.46 8.36 8.34
N GLU A 413 22.56 9.10 8.46
CA GLU A 413 22.52 10.56 8.26
C GLU A 413 22.17 10.94 6.81
N GLN A 414 22.69 10.21 5.82
CA GLN A 414 22.35 10.44 4.41
C GLN A 414 20.88 10.14 4.09
N GLU A 415 20.30 9.11 4.69
CA GLU A 415 18.87 8.79 4.50
C GLU A 415 17.94 9.86 5.09
N ILE A 416 18.28 10.41 6.25
CA ILE A 416 17.51 11.49 6.89
C ILE A 416 17.53 12.75 6.02
N ILE A 417 18.70 13.14 5.51
CA ILE A 417 18.86 14.31 4.65
C ILE A 417 18.07 14.16 3.34
N ARG A 418 18.12 12.98 2.74
CA ARG A 418 17.40 12.67 1.50
C ARG A 418 15.89 12.75 1.68
N ASN A 419 15.36 12.20 2.77
CA ASN A 419 13.93 12.22 3.06
C ASN A 419 13.42 13.63 3.36
N THR A 420 14.23 14.44 4.05
CA THR A 420 13.90 15.84 4.35
C THR A 420 13.86 16.70 3.08
N MET A 421 14.79 16.47 2.16
CA MET A 421 14.80 17.19 0.86
C MET A 421 13.58 16.85 0.01
N LEU A 422 13.19 15.57 -0.07
CA LEU A 422 12.02 15.11 -0.82
C LEU A 422 10.70 15.68 -0.26
N GLN A 423 10.62 15.83 1.04
CA GLN A 423 9.43 16.38 1.71
C GLN A 423 9.30 17.89 1.49
N ASN A 424 10.41 18.60 1.53
CA ASN A 424 10.45 20.04 1.24
C ASN A 424 10.09 20.34 -0.21
N GLU A 425 10.62 19.56 -1.16
CA GLU A 425 10.30 19.72 -2.59
C GLU A 425 8.80 19.52 -2.88
N LYS A 426 8.17 18.55 -2.23
CA LYS A 426 6.73 18.29 -2.36
C LYS A 426 5.90 19.47 -1.84
N THR A 427 6.25 19.99 -0.67
CA THR A 427 5.54 21.11 -0.03
C THR A 427 5.61 22.38 -0.86
N ILE A 428 6.78 22.68 -1.44
CA ILE A 428 6.98 23.85 -2.30
C ILE A 428 6.15 23.73 -3.58
N ARG A 429 6.13 22.55 -4.18
CA ARG A 429 5.34 22.27 -5.40
C ARG A 429 3.84 22.44 -5.19
N GLU A 430 3.32 21.92 -4.06
CA GLU A 430 1.90 22.05 -3.70
C GLU A 430 1.51 23.51 -3.43
N ALA A 431 2.37 24.27 -2.78
CA ALA A 431 2.15 25.69 -2.53
C ALA A 431 2.07 26.51 -3.83
N ALA A 432 3.01 26.28 -4.75
CA ALA A 432 3.04 26.96 -6.04
C ALA A 432 1.82 26.64 -6.91
N GLN A 433 1.40 25.36 -6.94
CA GLN A 433 0.20 24.94 -7.65
C GLN A 433 -1.05 25.61 -7.08
N LYS A 434 -1.15 25.71 -5.77
CA LYS A 434 -2.29 26.36 -5.08
C LYS A 434 -2.31 27.86 -5.39
N GLN A 435 -1.16 28.51 -5.36
CA GLN A 435 -1.02 29.93 -5.67
C GLN A 435 -1.44 30.24 -7.11
N PHE A 436 -0.96 29.45 -8.07
CA PHE A 436 -1.31 29.61 -9.48
C PHE A 436 -2.80 29.42 -9.70
N ASN A 437 -3.40 28.32 -9.17
CA ASN A 437 -4.81 28.01 -9.35
C ASN A 437 -5.75 29.05 -8.70
N SER A 438 -5.28 29.81 -7.73
CA SER A 438 -6.07 30.90 -7.11
C SER A 438 -6.00 32.23 -7.87
N SER A 439 -5.12 32.34 -8.85
CA SER A 439 -4.93 33.57 -9.61
C SER A 439 -6.17 33.97 -10.42
N ALA A 440 -6.39 35.28 -10.55
CA ALA A 440 -7.52 35.81 -11.30
C ALA A 440 -7.44 35.43 -12.79
N ILE A 441 -6.23 35.43 -13.34
CA ILE A 441 -5.99 35.08 -14.75
C ILE A 441 -6.27 33.61 -15.00
N PHE A 442 -5.89 32.70 -14.10
CA PHE A 442 -6.18 31.28 -14.26
C PHE A 442 -7.69 31.03 -14.35
N ARG A 443 -8.48 31.62 -13.44
CA ARG A 443 -9.95 31.53 -13.47
C ARG A 443 -10.57 32.09 -14.74
N ARG A 444 -9.97 33.14 -15.27
CA ARG A 444 -10.42 33.76 -16.53
C ARG A 444 -10.09 32.89 -17.73
N ILE A 445 -8.90 32.32 -17.78
CA ILE A 445 -8.46 31.39 -18.84
C ILE A 445 -9.32 30.12 -18.85
N ILE A 446 -9.69 29.58 -17.69
CA ILE A 446 -10.63 28.44 -17.61
C ILE A 446 -11.97 28.80 -18.27
N LYS A 447 -12.54 29.96 -17.98
CA LYS A 447 -13.79 30.41 -18.63
C LYS A 447 -13.67 30.57 -20.14
N LEU A 448 -12.54 31.09 -20.62
CA LEU A 448 -12.24 31.19 -22.05
C LEU A 448 -12.06 29.80 -22.69
N ALA A 449 -11.46 28.87 -21.96
CA ALA A 449 -11.30 27.49 -22.39
C ALA A 449 -12.66 26.77 -22.53
N ASP A 450 -13.58 27.01 -21.61
CA ASP A 450 -14.94 26.45 -21.64
C ASP A 450 -15.80 27.03 -22.77
N SER A 451 -15.60 28.32 -23.12
CA SER A 451 -16.32 28.98 -24.20
C SER A 451 -15.64 28.83 -25.58
N GLY A 452 -14.46 28.24 -25.64
CA GLY A 452 -13.67 28.13 -26.88
C GLY A 452 -13.21 29.47 -27.45
N THR A 453 -13.18 30.53 -26.63
CA THR A 453 -12.82 31.88 -27.05
C THR A 453 -11.30 32.08 -26.90
N GLN A 454 -10.68 32.74 -27.88
CA GLN A 454 -9.24 33.03 -27.82
C GLN A 454 -8.94 34.09 -26.76
N PRO A 455 -7.92 33.93 -25.95
CA PRO A 455 -7.43 34.99 -25.07
C PRO A 455 -6.92 36.18 -25.84
N THR A 456 -7.15 37.37 -25.34
CA THR A 456 -6.57 38.60 -25.85
C THR A 456 -5.03 38.62 -25.64
N LYS A 457 -4.35 39.51 -26.31
CA LYS A 457 -2.87 39.65 -26.17
C LYS A 457 -2.46 39.96 -24.73
N SER A 458 -3.27 40.73 -24.01
CA SER A 458 -3.04 41.02 -22.57
C SER A 458 -3.20 39.79 -21.72
N GLU A 459 -4.28 38.99 -21.91
CA GLU A 459 -4.55 37.77 -21.14
C GLU A 459 -3.50 36.69 -21.39
N TRP A 460 -2.92 36.62 -22.61
CA TRP A 460 -1.80 35.74 -22.88
C TRP A 460 -0.57 36.13 -22.06
N GLN A 461 -0.26 37.43 -21.99
CA GLN A 461 0.87 37.92 -21.23
C GLN A 461 0.67 37.68 -19.72
N GLU A 462 -0.50 38.03 -19.21
CA GLU A 462 -0.84 37.80 -17.80
C GLU A 462 -0.79 36.32 -17.41
N LEU A 463 -1.26 35.40 -18.28
CA LEU A 463 -1.17 33.97 -18.05
C LEU A 463 0.29 33.49 -18.01
N GLN A 464 1.09 33.96 -18.95
CA GLN A 464 2.52 33.64 -19.01
C GLN A 464 3.24 34.13 -17.76
N ASP A 465 3.02 35.37 -17.35
CA ASP A 465 3.64 35.96 -16.17
C ASP A 465 3.23 35.21 -14.89
N ALA A 466 1.96 34.83 -14.78
CA ALA A 466 1.46 34.05 -13.65
C ALA A 466 2.06 32.63 -13.58
N LEU A 467 2.23 31.97 -14.73
CA LEU A 467 2.87 30.67 -14.83
C LEU A 467 4.36 30.72 -14.52
N PHE A 468 5.05 31.71 -15.06
CA PHE A 468 6.48 31.87 -14.86
C PHE A 468 6.82 32.24 -13.42
N GLY A 469 5.97 33.07 -12.81
CA GLY A 469 6.11 33.39 -11.38
C GLY A 469 5.84 32.19 -10.45
N ALA A 470 4.92 31.30 -10.83
CA ALA A 470 4.60 30.13 -10.04
C ALA A 470 5.58 28.95 -10.25
N TYR A 471 6.18 28.88 -11.43
CA TYR A 471 7.03 27.74 -11.85
C TYR A 471 8.34 28.21 -12.47
N PRO A 472 9.35 28.57 -11.67
CA PRO A 472 10.61 29.15 -12.17
C PRO A 472 11.34 28.26 -13.19
N ASN A 473 11.45 26.95 -12.91
CA ASN A 473 12.11 26.04 -13.83
C ASN A 473 11.34 25.86 -15.16
N PHE A 474 10.01 26.02 -15.13
CA PHE A 474 9.22 26.06 -16.35
C PHE A 474 9.47 27.35 -17.12
N SER A 475 9.61 28.49 -16.44
CA SER A 475 10.04 29.75 -17.04
C SER A 475 11.39 29.62 -17.76
N ASP A 476 12.37 29.03 -17.08
CA ASP A 476 13.71 28.79 -17.64
C ASP A 476 13.67 27.87 -18.87
N LEU A 477 12.85 26.80 -18.82
CA LEU A 477 12.64 25.93 -19.97
C LEU A 477 12.09 26.71 -21.16
N MET A 478 11.01 27.47 -20.95
CA MET A 478 10.36 28.24 -22.03
C MET A 478 11.27 29.32 -22.60
N THR A 479 12.07 29.94 -21.76
CA THR A 479 13.06 30.95 -22.18
C THR A 479 14.18 30.33 -23.03
N ARG A 480 14.69 29.16 -22.60
CA ARG A 480 15.76 28.42 -23.30
C ARG A 480 15.36 28.02 -24.71
N PHE A 481 14.12 27.61 -24.91
CA PHE A 481 13.61 27.16 -26.21
C PHE A 481 12.77 28.20 -26.94
N SER A 482 12.78 29.47 -26.51
CA SER A 482 11.95 30.53 -27.07
C SER A 482 12.17 30.80 -28.58
N GLN A 483 13.35 30.53 -29.10
CA GLN A 483 13.68 30.69 -30.54
C GLN A 483 13.34 29.43 -31.36
N ASP A 484 13.22 28.27 -30.71
CA ASP A 484 13.00 26.98 -31.38
C ASP A 484 11.51 26.63 -31.49
N LEU A 485 10.65 27.35 -30.75
CA LEU A 485 9.20 27.12 -30.72
C LEU A 485 8.46 28.15 -31.57
N ASP A 486 7.56 27.68 -32.43
CA ASP A 486 6.62 28.58 -33.12
C ASP A 486 5.55 29.11 -32.13
N ASP A 487 4.82 30.16 -32.50
CA ASP A 487 3.80 30.80 -31.65
C ASP A 487 2.73 29.81 -31.17
N ARG A 488 2.37 28.86 -32.00
CA ARG A 488 1.40 27.81 -31.65
C ARG A 488 1.97 26.78 -30.66
N GLU A 489 3.18 26.31 -30.92
CA GLU A 489 3.91 25.39 -30.05
C GLU A 489 4.12 26.00 -28.67
N TYR A 490 4.50 27.27 -28.63
CA TYR A 490 4.65 28.02 -27.40
C TYR A 490 3.35 28.10 -26.60
N LYS A 491 2.24 28.48 -27.25
CA LYS A 491 0.91 28.56 -26.62
C LYS A 491 0.40 27.22 -26.13
N VAL A 492 0.68 26.15 -26.86
CA VAL A 492 0.33 24.79 -26.40
C VAL A 492 1.10 24.44 -25.12
N CYS A 493 2.37 24.74 -25.00
CA CYS A 493 3.14 24.53 -23.77
C CYS A 493 2.55 25.31 -22.59
N ILE A 494 2.26 26.59 -22.78
CA ILE A 494 1.66 27.44 -21.74
C ILE A 494 0.31 26.87 -21.26
N LEU A 495 -0.58 26.51 -22.19
CA LEU A 495 -1.92 25.99 -21.85
C LEU A 495 -1.87 24.60 -21.20
N ILE A 496 -0.99 23.71 -21.66
CA ILE A 496 -0.79 22.39 -21.02
C ILE A 496 -0.22 22.55 -19.61
N ARG A 497 0.72 23.48 -19.42
CA ARG A 497 1.28 23.75 -18.08
C ARG A 497 0.26 24.39 -17.15
N ALA A 498 -0.62 25.23 -17.68
CA ALA A 498 -1.79 25.77 -16.98
C ALA A 498 -2.84 24.71 -16.66
N GLY A 499 -2.77 23.52 -17.21
CA GLY A 499 -3.70 22.43 -16.93
C GLY A 499 -4.95 22.41 -17.83
N ILE A 500 -4.97 23.21 -18.89
CA ILE A 500 -6.09 23.23 -19.86
C ILE A 500 -6.11 21.93 -20.66
N SER A 501 -7.31 21.39 -20.87
CA SER A 501 -7.49 20.15 -21.61
C SER A 501 -7.13 20.31 -23.10
N PRO A 502 -6.58 19.29 -23.76
CA PRO A 502 -6.21 19.37 -25.17
C PRO A 502 -7.37 19.72 -26.10
N GLY A 503 -8.59 19.32 -25.76
CA GLY A 503 -9.80 19.70 -26.51
C GLY A 503 -10.12 21.18 -26.38
N ALA A 504 -10.04 21.74 -25.19
CA ALA A 504 -10.20 23.16 -24.95
C ALA A 504 -9.07 23.99 -25.61
N ILE A 505 -7.84 23.49 -25.59
CA ILE A 505 -6.71 24.11 -26.31
C ILE A 505 -7.00 24.20 -27.80
N ALA A 506 -7.53 23.14 -28.40
CA ALA A 506 -7.89 23.13 -29.81
C ALA A 506 -8.95 24.20 -30.14
N ALA A 507 -10.00 24.29 -29.30
CA ALA A 507 -11.05 25.29 -29.43
C ALA A 507 -10.51 26.73 -29.26
N MET A 508 -9.71 26.98 -28.22
CA MET A 508 -9.11 28.28 -27.93
C MET A 508 -8.13 28.75 -29.00
N LEU A 509 -7.41 27.87 -29.66
CA LEU A 509 -6.46 28.22 -30.71
C LEU A 509 -7.09 28.17 -32.11
N GLY A 510 -8.34 27.76 -32.25
CA GLY A 510 -9.05 27.64 -33.52
C GLY A 510 -8.46 26.57 -34.44
N ILE A 511 -7.94 25.47 -33.88
CA ILE A 511 -7.27 24.40 -34.62
C ILE A 511 -7.89 23.04 -34.34
N LEU A 512 -7.64 22.07 -35.20
CA LEU A 512 -8.15 20.70 -34.98
C LEU A 512 -7.45 20.04 -33.79
N SER A 513 -8.18 19.27 -33.01
CA SER A 513 -7.64 18.52 -31.85
C SER A 513 -6.51 17.54 -32.24
N SER A 514 -6.56 17.01 -33.46
CA SER A 514 -5.46 16.19 -34.02
C SER A 514 -4.15 16.97 -34.18
N ILE A 515 -4.25 18.27 -34.47
CA ILE A 515 -3.07 19.15 -34.59
C ILE A 515 -2.46 19.37 -33.19
N VAL A 516 -3.28 19.63 -32.18
CA VAL A 516 -2.80 19.76 -30.79
C VAL A 516 -2.06 18.49 -30.34
N THR A 517 -2.60 17.33 -30.69
CA THR A 517 -1.95 16.04 -30.37
C THR A 517 -0.61 15.88 -31.07
N LYS A 518 -0.54 16.20 -32.37
CA LYS A 518 0.72 16.16 -33.14
C LYS A 518 1.74 17.15 -32.56
N THR A 519 1.33 18.40 -32.30
CA THR A 519 2.19 19.43 -31.71
C THR A 519 2.80 18.95 -30.39
N ARG A 520 2.03 18.29 -29.50
CA ARG A 520 2.52 17.77 -28.22
C ARG A 520 3.55 16.66 -28.38
N ILE A 521 3.38 15.79 -29.39
CA ILE A 521 4.37 14.75 -29.72
C ILE A 521 5.66 15.37 -30.25
N THR A 522 5.55 16.38 -31.13
CA THR A 522 6.71 17.13 -31.64
C THR A 522 7.43 17.85 -30.49
N LEU A 523 6.67 18.46 -29.58
CA LEU A 523 7.21 19.15 -28.41
C LEU A 523 7.91 18.22 -27.42
N LEU A 524 7.45 16.98 -27.29
CA LEU A 524 8.12 15.96 -26.48
C LEU A 524 9.55 15.71 -26.98
N LEU A 525 9.71 15.64 -28.30
CA LEU A 525 11.03 15.48 -28.90
C LEU A 525 11.86 16.75 -28.76
N LYS A 526 11.28 17.92 -29.08
CA LYS A 526 11.97 19.21 -29.03
C LYS A 526 12.46 19.60 -27.64
N LEU A 527 11.60 19.49 -26.63
CA LEU A 527 11.91 19.99 -25.28
C LEU A 527 12.61 18.96 -24.40
N PHE A 528 12.37 17.66 -24.62
CA PHE A 528 12.85 16.59 -23.75
C PHE A 528 13.74 15.56 -24.44
N GLY A 529 13.93 15.68 -25.77
CA GLY A 529 14.73 14.72 -26.55
C GLY A 529 14.18 13.30 -26.57
N LYS A 530 12.86 13.11 -26.30
CA LYS A 530 12.24 11.79 -26.16
C LYS A 530 11.17 11.54 -27.22
N HIS A 531 11.15 10.32 -27.75
CA HIS A 531 10.03 9.82 -28.52
C HIS A 531 8.98 9.21 -27.60
N GLY A 532 7.70 9.52 -27.80
CA GLY A 532 6.64 9.00 -26.94
C GLY A 532 5.27 9.55 -27.29
N THR A 533 4.35 9.44 -26.35
CA THR A 533 2.97 9.85 -26.51
C THR A 533 2.72 11.31 -26.09
N SER A 534 1.64 11.89 -26.60
CA SER A 534 1.23 13.24 -26.18
C SER A 534 0.90 13.34 -24.68
N LYS A 535 0.51 12.21 -24.02
CA LYS A 535 0.31 12.14 -22.58
C LYS A 535 1.61 12.19 -21.77
N GLU A 536 2.65 11.59 -22.30
CA GLU A 536 3.99 11.66 -21.69
C GLU A 536 4.53 13.09 -21.73
N PHE A 537 4.29 13.82 -22.81
CA PHE A 537 4.60 15.24 -22.88
C PHE A 537 3.93 16.02 -21.74
N ASP A 538 2.62 15.86 -21.58
CA ASP A 538 1.87 16.55 -20.52
C ASP A 538 2.41 16.22 -19.13
N THR A 539 2.76 14.96 -18.91
CA THR A 539 3.27 14.50 -17.61
C THR A 539 4.64 15.10 -17.31
N LEU A 540 5.54 15.11 -18.30
CA LEU A 540 6.87 15.68 -18.12
C LEU A 540 6.80 17.20 -17.93
N LEU A 541 6.01 17.89 -18.75
CA LEU A 541 5.87 19.33 -18.66
C LEU A 541 5.26 19.79 -17.33
N LYS A 542 4.29 19.06 -16.82
CA LYS A 542 3.66 19.35 -15.51
C LYS A 542 4.55 19.05 -14.30
N ARG A 543 5.58 18.23 -14.47
CA ARG A 543 6.57 17.95 -13.40
C ARG A 543 7.62 19.03 -13.23
N ILE A 544 7.78 19.91 -14.19
CA ILE A 544 8.75 21.01 -14.12
C ILE A 544 8.16 22.08 -13.20
N TYR A 545 8.85 22.29 -12.11
CA TYR A 545 8.48 23.29 -11.11
C TYR A 545 9.25 24.58 -11.36
#